data_4893391b8d3fafa53412e0c50c22e836
#
_entry.id   4893391b8d3fafa53412e0c50c22e836
#
_cell.length_a   1.000
_cell.length_b   1.000
_cell.length_c   1.000
_cell.angle_alpha   90.00
_cell.angle_beta   90.00
_cell.angle_gamma   90.00
#
_symmetry.space_group_name_H-M   'P 1'
#
loop_
_entity.id
_entity.type
_entity.pdbx_description
1 polymer ?
#
loop_
_entity_poly.entity_id
_entity_poly.type
_entity_poly.pdbx_seq_one_letter_code
_entity_poly.pdbx_strand_id
1 'polypeptide(L)'
;PEHGEDWRDIMRDYDEHILRGITHWQHPMFYGFFPANTSYEGILADMLAAMTSNPGFNWIASPAVTELEFVVADWVAKMLGLSPSFHVSEPSNNGGGLIFGSASESTLTMAIAARERALHAIGEKTGEDAETVRKTWLTRLVMYCSDQAHSSGVKTARILGLQCRILPVSRQHMYALRGDTLRK
;
A
#
# COMPACT_ATOMS: atom_id res chain seq x y z
N PRO A 1 28.11 -19.97 -5.47
CA PRO A 1 29.13 -20.42 -6.46
C PRO A 1 29.78 -19.23 -7.17
N GLU A 2 31.04 -19.39 -7.56
CA GLU A 2 31.80 -18.34 -8.29
C GLU A 2 31.54 -18.39 -9.81
N HIS A 3 30.90 -19.46 -10.28
CA HIS A 3 30.60 -19.71 -11.68
C HIS A 3 29.12 -20.02 -11.88
N GLY A 4 28.61 -19.85 -13.09
CA GLY A 4 27.23 -20.21 -13.42
C GLY A 4 27.05 -21.73 -13.32
N GLU A 5 25.87 -22.14 -12.89
CA GLU A 5 25.48 -23.53 -12.67
C GLU A 5 24.34 -23.93 -13.60
N ASP A 6 24.20 -25.26 -13.81
CA ASP A 6 23.04 -25.79 -14.54
C ASP A 6 21.76 -25.52 -13.76
N TRP A 7 20.68 -25.13 -14.44
CA TRP A 7 19.40 -24.83 -13.81
C TRP A 7 18.84 -26.02 -13.01
N ARG A 8 19.20 -27.25 -13.35
CA ARG A 8 18.76 -28.46 -12.62
C ARG A 8 19.42 -28.55 -11.25
N ASP A 9 20.68 -28.11 -11.15
CA ASP A 9 21.39 -28.04 -9.87
C ASP A 9 20.74 -26.97 -8.97
N ILE A 10 20.43 -25.80 -9.55
CA ILE A 10 19.71 -24.74 -8.84
C ILE A 10 18.34 -25.21 -8.33
N MET A 11 17.59 -25.98 -9.13
CA MET A 11 16.29 -26.53 -8.71
C MET A 11 16.44 -27.58 -7.61
N ARG A 12 17.49 -28.41 -7.67
CA ARG A 12 17.79 -29.35 -6.59
C ARG A 12 18.13 -28.63 -5.27
N ASP A 13 18.97 -27.62 -5.33
CA ASP A 13 19.35 -26.81 -4.18
C ASP A 13 18.13 -26.08 -3.57
N TYR A 14 17.23 -25.57 -4.42
CA TYR A 14 15.98 -25.01 -3.97
C TYR A 14 15.13 -26.03 -3.18
N ASP A 15 14.97 -27.25 -3.70
CA ASP A 15 14.21 -28.30 -3.03
C ASP A 15 14.87 -28.74 -1.72
N GLU A 16 16.18 -28.96 -1.74
CA GLU A 16 16.92 -29.50 -0.61
C GLU A 16 17.15 -28.50 0.52
N HIS A 17 17.43 -27.24 0.18
CA HIS A 17 17.86 -26.23 1.14
C HIS A 17 16.83 -25.16 1.44
N ILE A 18 16.01 -24.78 0.48
CA ILE A 18 15.05 -23.68 0.64
C ILE A 18 13.67 -24.21 0.96
N LEU A 19 13.12 -25.10 0.14
CA LEU A 19 11.74 -25.56 0.27
C LEU A 19 11.48 -26.27 1.61
N ARG A 20 12.45 -27.03 2.09
CA ARG A 20 12.36 -27.72 3.40
C ARG A 20 12.43 -26.76 4.59
N GLY A 21 12.98 -25.57 4.43
CA GLY A 21 13.08 -24.55 5.47
C GLY A 21 11.93 -23.55 5.47
N ILE A 22 11.05 -23.55 4.48
CA ILE A 22 9.91 -22.62 4.38
C ILE A 22 8.83 -23.02 5.39
N THR A 23 8.31 -22.03 6.11
CA THR A 23 7.06 -22.21 6.88
C THR A 23 5.88 -22.31 5.93
N HIS A 24 5.19 -23.43 5.92
CA HIS A 24 4.07 -23.68 5.00
C HIS A 24 2.80 -22.94 5.44
N TRP A 25 2.61 -21.73 4.99
CA TRP A 25 1.48 -20.87 5.34
C TRP A 25 0.10 -21.41 4.93
N GLN A 26 0.06 -22.33 3.95
CA GLN A 26 -1.16 -22.97 3.48
C GLN A 26 -1.46 -24.29 4.26
N HIS A 27 -0.65 -24.63 5.27
CA HIS A 27 -0.88 -25.82 6.05
C HIS A 27 -2.16 -25.66 6.90
N PRO A 28 -3.05 -26.66 7.00
CA PRO A 28 -4.30 -26.57 7.77
C PRO A 28 -4.13 -26.20 9.25
N MET A 29 -2.96 -26.49 9.81
CA MET A 29 -2.63 -26.18 11.21
C MET A 29 -1.81 -24.89 11.38
N PHE A 30 -1.71 -24.06 10.35
CA PHE A 30 -1.05 -22.76 10.44
C PHE A 30 -2.06 -21.70 10.88
N TYR A 31 -1.94 -21.24 12.12
CA TYR A 31 -2.87 -20.27 12.73
C TYR A 31 -2.26 -18.88 12.94
N GLY A 32 -1.06 -18.66 12.44
CA GLY A 32 -0.38 -17.36 12.54
C GLY A 32 -0.73 -16.44 11.38
N PHE A 33 -0.75 -15.13 11.65
CA PHE A 33 -0.91 -14.06 10.66
C PHE A 33 -2.21 -14.15 9.85
N PHE A 34 -2.38 -13.23 8.87
CA PHE A 34 -3.44 -13.31 7.89
C PHE A 34 -3.05 -14.29 6.78
N PRO A 35 -4.01 -15.04 6.22
CA PRO A 35 -3.70 -16.02 5.18
C PRO A 35 -3.14 -15.34 3.92
N ALA A 36 -2.16 -16.00 3.30
CA ALA A 36 -1.70 -15.72 1.97
C ALA A 36 -2.28 -16.78 1.02
N ASN A 37 -2.88 -16.35 -0.07
CA ASN A 37 -3.44 -17.23 -1.08
C ASN A 37 -2.58 -17.26 -2.33
N THR A 38 -2.62 -18.40 -3.02
CA THR A 38 -2.17 -18.52 -4.39
C THR A 38 -3.27 -19.14 -5.23
N SER A 39 -3.34 -18.78 -6.52
CA SER A 39 -4.25 -19.39 -7.48
C SER A 39 -3.48 -19.74 -8.76
N TYR A 40 -4.06 -20.59 -9.58
CA TYR A 40 -3.44 -20.92 -10.88
C TYR A 40 -3.31 -19.68 -11.77
N GLU A 41 -4.29 -18.79 -11.74
CA GLU A 41 -4.28 -17.53 -12.47
C GLU A 41 -3.14 -16.60 -11.97
N GLY A 42 -2.92 -16.53 -10.66
CA GLY A 42 -1.83 -15.78 -10.07
C GLY A 42 -0.46 -16.31 -10.50
N ILE A 43 -0.28 -17.63 -10.50
CA ILE A 43 0.96 -18.27 -10.98
C ILE A 43 1.19 -17.95 -12.46
N LEU A 44 0.15 -18.07 -13.30
CA LEU A 44 0.24 -17.72 -14.72
C LEU A 44 0.56 -16.23 -14.93
N ALA A 45 -0.04 -15.35 -14.13
CA ALA A 45 0.23 -13.91 -14.20
C ALA A 45 1.71 -13.60 -13.90
N ASP A 46 2.27 -14.20 -12.84
CA ASP A 46 3.69 -14.04 -12.50
C ASP A 46 4.60 -14.57 -13.60
N MET A 47 4.29 -15.74 -14.18
CA MET A 47 5.02 -16.29 -15.29
C MET A 47 4.99 -15.37 -16.52
N LEU A 48 3.82 -14.83 -16.88
CA LEU A 48 3.66 -13.91 -18.00
C LEU A 48 4.39 -12.58 -17.74
N ALA A 49 4.33 -12.06 -16.54
CA ALA A 49 5.05 -10.83 -16.15
C ALA A 49 6.57 -11.03 -16.29
N ALA A 50 7.10 -12.14 -15.77
CA ALA A 50 8.52 -12.49 -15.90
C ALA A 50 8.94 -12.70 -17.35
N MET A 51 8.10 -13.37 -18.16
CA MET A 51 8.38 -13.66 -19.57
C MET A 51 8.39 -12.39 -20.43
N THR A 52 7.47 -11.47 -20.21
CA THR A 52 7.39 -10.23 -21.00
C THR A 52 8.44 -9.21 -20.63
N SER A 53 8.93 -9.21 -19.38
CA SER A 53 9.97 -8.28 -18.89
C SER A 53 9.72 -6.82 -19.29
N ASN A 54 8.46 -6.37 -19.20
CA ASN A 54 8.06 -5.06 -19.70
C ASN A 54 7.97 -4.03 -18.55
N PRO A 55 8.84 -2.99 -18.55
CA PRO A 55 8.78 -1.93 -17.54
C PRO A 55 7.66 -0.92 -17.86
N GLY A 56 6.45 -1.19 -17.38
CA GLY A 56 5.24 -0.41 -17.66
C GLY A 56 5.09 0.87 -16.83
N PHE A 57 6.15 1.66 -16.63
CA PHE A 57 6.10 2.84 -15.76
C PHE A 57 5.41 4.06 -16.37
N ASN A 58 5.19 4.11 -17.66
CA ASN A 58 4.37 5.12 -18.34
C ASN A 58 3.88 4.64 -19.71
N TRP A 59 2.99 5.44 -20.33
CA TRP A 59 2.37 5.09 -21.61
C TRP A 59 3.39 4.93 -22.76
N ILE A 60 4.43 5.75 -22.80
CA ILE A 60 5.46 5.66 -23.84
C ILE A 60 6.27 4.36 -23.71
N ALA A 61 6.59 3.96 -22.47
CA ALA A 61 7.35 2.74 -22.21
C ALA A 61 6.52 1.49 -22.46
N SER A 62 5.22 1.51 -22.21
CA SER A 62 4.32 0.40 -22.45
C SER A 62 2.86 0.87 -22.54
N PRO A 63 2.36 1.22 -23.73
CA PRO A 63 1.00 1.69 -23.91
C PRO A 63 -0.04 0.69 -23.39
N ALA A 64 0.05 -0.56 -23.82
CA ALA A 64 -0.92 -1.58 -23.48
C ALA A 64 -0.98 -1.89 -21.96
N VAL A 65 0.17 -1.93 -21.29
CA VAL A 65 0.23 -2.19 -19.84
C VAL A 65 -0.33 -1.00 -19.06
N THR A 66 -0.05 0.22 -19.49
CA THR A 66 -0.59 1.43 -18.86
C THR A 66 -2.10 1.53 -18.99
N GLU A 67 -2.63 1.24 -20.18
CA GLU A 67 -4.10 1.22 -20.39
C GLU A 67 -4.76 0.09 -19.61
N LEU A 68 -4.13 -1.09 -19.54
CA LEU A 68 -4.61 -2.20 -18.74
C LEU A 68 -4.68 -1.86 -17.25
N GLU A 69 -3.69 -1.13 -16.72
CA GLU A 69 -3.68 -0.65 -15.34
C GLU A 69 -4.91 0.22 -15.04
N PHE A 70 -5.25 1.14 -15.94
CA PHE A 70 -6.46 1.97 -15.80
C PHE A 70 -7.74 1.15 -15.78
N VAL A 71 -7.86 0.17 -16.68
CA VAL A 71 -9.02 -0.72 -16.72
C VAL A 71 -9.14 -1.55 -15.45
N VAL A 72 -8.04 -2.12 -14.97
CA VAL A 72 -8.01 -2.93 -13.74
C VAL A 72 -8.31 -2.07 -12.51
N ALA A 73 -7.76 -0.85 -12.42
CA ALA A 73 -8.05 0.08 -11.35
C ALA A 73 -9.55 0.41 -11.27
N ASP A 74 -10.19 0.64 -12.41
CA ASP A 74 -11.64 0.86 -12.49
C ASP A 74 -12.45 -0.38 -12.07
N TRP A 75 -12.02 -1.57 -12.45
CA TRP A 75 -12.67 -2.81 -12.01
C TRP A 75 -12.60 -2.96 -10.49
N VAL A 76 -11.45 -2.69 -9.89
CA VAL A 76 -11.29 -2.75 -8.43
C VAL A 76 -12.16 -1.69 -7.75
N ALA A 77 -12.19 -0.46 -8.26
CA ALA A 77 -13.03 0.60 -7.72
C ALA A 77 -14.53 0.22 -7.75
N LYS A 78 -15.01 -0.33 -8.86
CA LYS A 78 -16.38 -0.82 -9.02
C LYS A 78 -16.69 -2.00 -8.10
N MET A 79 -15.78 -2.97 -7.99
CA MET A 79 -15.92 -4.12 -7.11
C MET A 79 -16.04 -3.70 -5.63
N LEU A 80 -15.31 -2.66 -5.22
CA LEU A 80 -15.36 -2.09 -3.88
C LEU A 80 -16.55 -1.13 -3.66
N GLY A 81 -17.35 -0.85 -4.68
CA GLY A 81 -18.47 0.09 -4.60
C GLY A 81 -18.04 1.54 -4.38
N LEU A 82 -16.85 1.93 -4.84
CA LEU A 82 -16.36 3.30 -4.72
C LEU A 82 -17.13 4.26 -5.63
N SER A 83 -17.18 5.54 -5.23
CA SER A 83 -17.78 6.60 -6.04
C SER A 83 -17.13 6.70 -7.42
N PRO A 84 -17.90 7.06 -8.48
CA PRO A 84 -17.33 7.35 -9.80
C PRO A 84 -16.16 8.35 -9.80
N SER A 85 -16.06 9.22 -8.78
CA SER A 85 -14.93 10.13 -8.62
C SER A 85 -13.56 9.45 -8.50
N PHE A 86 -13.54 8.14 -8.23
CA PHE A 86 -12.32 7.32 -8.20
C PHE A 86 -12.04 6.61 -9.53
N HIS A 87 -12.93 6.68 -10.51
CA HIS A 87 -12.76 6.00 -11.79
C HIS A 87 -11.89 6.82 -12.74
N VAL A 88 -10.96 6.16 -13.43
CA VAL A 88 -10.17 6.76 -14.52
C VAL A 88 -11.03 7.06 -15.73
N SER A 89 -12.04 6.21 -15.99
CA SER A 89 -12.91 6.29 -17.16
C SER A 89 -13.89 7.47 -17.14
N GLU A 90 -14.01 8.21 -16.03
CA GLU A 90 -14.90 9.37 -15.94
C GLU A 90 -14.22 10.62 -16.50
N PRO A 91 -14.67 11.20 -17.63
CA PRO A 91 -13.97 12.29 -18.31
C PRO A 91 -13.86 13.59 -17.50
N SER A 92 -14.71 13.77 -16.50
CA SER A 92 -14.73 14.96 -15.63
C SER A 92 -13.85 14.83 -14.38
N ASN A 93 -13.25 13.66 -14.15
CA ASN A 93 -12.54 13.35 -12.93
C ASN A 93 -11.06 13.06 -13.16
N ASN A 94 -10.25 13.47 -12.19
CA ASN A 94 -8.86 13.03 -12.06
C ASN A 94 -8.77 11.79 -11.14
N GLY A 95 -9.74 10.89 -11.26
CA GLY A 95 -9.77 9.64 -10.50
C GLY A 95 -8.68 8.68 -10.95
N GLY A 96 -8.46 7.65 -10.17
CA GLY A 96 -7.50 6.61 -10.49
C GLY A 96 -7.24 5.71 -9.30
N GLY A 97 -6.55 4.62 -9.57
CA GLY A 97 -6.14 3.65 -8.56
C GLY A 97 -4.75 3.13 -8.87
N LEU A 98 -4.09 2.66 -7.84
CA LEU A 98 -2.76 2.07 -7.93
C LEU A 98 -2.69 0.87 -7.00
N ILE A 99 -2.13 -0.24 -7.48
CA ILE A 99 -1.87 -1.43 -6.68
C ILE A 99 -0.41 -1.39 -6.23
N PHE A 100 -0.21 -1.29 -4.91
CA PHE A 100 1.12 -1.24 -4.31
C PHE A 100 1.67 -2.63 -4.02
N GLY A 101 2.99 -2.75 -3.94
CA GLY A 101 3.67 -3.96 -3.54
C GLY A 101 3.44 -4.36 -2.08
N SER A 102 3.06 -3.40 -1.23
CA SER A 102 2.74 -3.64 0.18
C SER A 102 1.74 -2.63 0.74
N ALA A 103 0.97 -3.05 1.77
CA ALA A 103 0.09 -2.15 2.51
C ALA A 103 0.86 -1.02 3.24
N SER A 104 2.12 -1.24 3.60
CA SER A 104 2.97 -0.21 4.20
C SER A 104 3.27 0.92 3.23
N GLU A 105 3.55 0.58 1.98
CA GLU A 105 3.76 1.55 0.90
C GLU A 105 2.49 2.33 0.58
N SER A 106 1.36 1.64 0.49
CA SER A 106 0.05 2.27 0.33
C SER A 106 -0.25 3.25 1.47
N THR A 107 -0.01 2.84 2.72
CA THR A 107 -0.21 3.71 3.90
C THR A 107 0.67 4.96 3.83
N LEU A 108 1.94 4.81 3.44
CA LEU A 108 2.86 5.94 3.28
C LEU A 108 2.38 6.91 2.20
N THR A 109 1.99 6.40 1.03
CA THR A 109 1.52 7.22 -0.09
C THR A 109 0.25 7.99 0.26
N MET A 110 -0.71 7.32 0.91
CA MET A 110 -1.95 7.98 1.34
C MET A 110 -1.70 9.03 2.43
N ALA A 111 -0.75 8.79 3.33
CA ALA A 111 -0.38 9.76 4.36
C ALA A 111 0.34 10.98 3.76
N ILE A 112 1.15 10.80 2.71
CA ILE A 112 1.73 11.92 1.95
C ILE A 112 0.60 12.78 1.36
N ALA A 113 -0.34 12.17 0.65
CA ALA A 113 -1.47 12.88 0.06
C ALA A 113 -2.31 13.63 1.11
N ALA A 114 -2.58 12.99 2.25
CA ALA A 114 -3.32 13.62 3.36
C ALA A 114 -2.55 14.80 3.97
N ARG A 115 -1.24 14.66 4.15
CA ARG A 115 -0.36 15.73 4.64
C ARG A 115 -0.37 16.93 3.70
N GLU A 116 -0.15 16.71 2.40
CA GLU A 116 -0.15 17.81 1.41
C GLU A 116 -1.51 18.50 1.34
N ARG A 117 -2.60 17.76 1.37
CA ARG A 117 -3.95 18.32 1.43
C ARG A 117 -4.16 19.16 2.69
N ALA A 118 -3.67 18.72 3.84
CA ALA A 118 -3.78 19.47 5.09
C ALA A 118 -2.98 20.78 5.04
N LEU A 119 -1.75 20.74 4.52
CA LEU A 119 -0.91 21.93 4.37
C LEU A 119 -1.53 22.94 3.38
N HIS A 120 -2.05 22.44 2.27
CA HIS A 120 -2.76 23.31 1.29
C HIS A 120 -3.96 24.01 1.92
N ALA A 121 -4.81 23.26 2.66
CA ALA A 121 -5.97 23.83 3.34
C ALA A 121 -5.58 24.84 4.44
N ILE A 122 -4.43 24.71 5.07
CA ILE A 122 -3.89 25.69 6.00
C ILE A 122 -3.46 26.96 5.23
N GLY A 123 -2.74 26.82 4.12
CA GLY A 123 -2.36 27.96 3.27
C GLY A 123 -3.55 28.77 2.79
N GLU A 124 -4.61 28.09 2.33
CA GLU A 124 -5.87 28.77 1.93
C GLU A 124 -6.51 29.57 3.08
N LYS A 125 -6.40 29.07 4.32
CA LYS A 125 -6.96 29.75 5.49
C LYS A 125 -6.11 30.89 6.03
N THR A 126 -4.78 30.74 5.95
CA THR A 126 -3.84 31.73 6.53
C THR A 126 -3.41 32.78 5.52
N GLY A 127 -3.54 32.51 4.22
CA GLY A 127 -3.01 33.37 3.15
C GLY A 127 -1.48 33.30 3.01
N GLU A 128 -0.84 32.35 3.70
CA GLU A 128 0.61 32.14 3.64
C GLU A 128 1.00 31.34 2.39
N ASP A 129 2.19 31.57 1.87
CA ASP A 129 2.74 30.79 0.78
C ASP A 129 3.09 29.35 1.23
N ALA A 130 3.18 28.44 0.26
CA ALA A 130 3.35 27.00 0.53
C ALA A 130 4.64 26.68 1.29
N GLU A 131 5.72 27.44 1.09
CA GLU A 131 6.99 27.20 1.79
C GLU A 131 6.90 27.61 3.27
N THR A 132 6.30 28.76 3.53
CA THR A 132 6.05 29.26 4.89
C THR A 132 5.12 28.31 5.66
N VAL A 133 4.01 27.88 5.04
CA VAL A 133 3.10 26.89 5.62
C VAL A 133 3.84 25.62 5.97
N ARG A 134 4.64 25.08 5.05
CA ARG A 134 5.39 23.84 5.29
C ARG A 134 6.37 23.98 6.45
N LYS A 135 7.15 25.05 6.50
CA LYS A 135 8.11 25.29 7.60
C LYS A 135 7.44 25.42 8.95
N THR A 136 6.28 26.08 8.99
CA THR A 136 5.59 26.40 10.24
C THR A 136 4.72 25.25 10.76
N TRP A 137 4.04 24.54 9.84
CA TRP A 137 2.95 23.64 10.21
C TRP A 137 3.29 22.16 10.10
N LEU A 138 4.30 21.76 9.31
CA LEU A 138 4.62 20.35 9.11
C LEU A 138 4.81 19.60 10.44
N THR A 139 5.57 20.16 11.36
CA THR A 139 5.87 19.56 12.66
C THR A 139 4.70 19.59 13.65
N ARG A 140 3.64 20.33 13.32
CA ARG A 140 2.40 20.42 14.11
C ARG A 140 1.33 19.42 13.67
N LEU A 141 1.50 18.82 12.49
CA LEU A 141 0.59 17.80 12.02
C LEU A 141 0.74 16.52 12.85
N VAL A 142 -0.38 15.91 13.16
CA VAL A 142 -0.44 14.71 13.99
C VAL A 142 -1.16 13.59 13.24
N MET A 143 -0.57 12.42 13.22
CA MET A 143 -1.18 11.19 12.77
C MET A 143 -1.66 10.39 13.98
N TYR A 144 -2.90 9.93 13.96
CA TYR A 144 -3.47 9.11 15.02
C TYR A 144 -3.54 7.65 14.60
N CYS A 145 -3.12 6.76 15.47
CA CYS A 145 -3.23 5.30 15.29
C CYS A 145 -3.82 4.68 16.55
N SER A 146 -4.55 3.57 16.43
CA SER A 146 -4.91 2.79 17.61
C SER A 146 -3.68 1.99 18.11
N ASP A 147 -3.69 1.60 19.37
CA ASP A 147 -2.65 0.73 19.95
C ASP A 147 -2.68 -0.70 19.38
N GLN A 148 -3.75 -1.06 18.68
CA GLN A 148 -3.89 -2.33 17.97
C GLN A 148 -3.58 -2.22 16.46
N ALA A 149 -3.23 -1.02 15.96
CA ALA A 149 -2.90 -0.85 14.55
C ALA A 149 -1.56 -1.48 14.19
N HIS A 150 -1.45 -1.94 12.97
CA HIS A 150 -0.17 -2.41 12.42
C HIS A 150 0.91 -1.32 12.48
N SER A 151 2.16 -1.71 12.64
CA SER A 151 3.31 -0.80 12.77
C SER A 151 3.53 0.14 11.58
N SER A 152 2.90 -0.11 10.43
CA SER A 152 2.99 0.74 9.23
C SER A 152 2.59 2.19 9.50
N GLY A 153 1.55 2.43 10.32
CA GLY A 153 1.13 3.79 10.69
C GLY A 153 2.22 4.56 11.43
N VAL A 154 2.81 3.97 12.46
CA VAL A 154 3.90 4.58 13.23
C VAL A 154 5.15 4.79 12.36
N LYS A 155 5.50 3.81 11.53
CA LYS A 155 6.63 3.93 10.59
C LYS A 155 6.40 5.07 9.59
N THR A 156 5.21 5.16 9.03
CA THR A 156 4.82 6.22 8.11
C THR A 156 4.96 7.60 8.76
N ALA A 157 4.43 7.79 9.96
CA ALA A 157 4.55 9.07 10.67
C ALA A 157 6.03 9.46 10.87
N ARG A 158 6.89 8.51 11.26
CA ARG A 158 8.33 8.74 11.42
C ARG A 158 9.01 9.15 10.12
N ILE A 159 8.72 8.46 9.01
CA ILE A 159 9.29 8.77 7.69
C ILE A 159 8.87 10.17 7.24
N LEU A 160 7.65 10.57 7.53
CA LEU A 160 7.10 11.86 7.12
C LEU A 160 7.44 13.03 8.06
N GLY A 161 8.14 12.76 9.17
CA GLY A 161 8.45 13.77 10.19
C GLY A 161 7.21 14.25 10.96
N LEU A 162 6.14 13.44 11.00
CA LEU A 162 4.90 13.74 11.71
C LEU A 162 4.93 13.21 13.14
N GLN A 163 4.23 13.89 14.04
CA GLN A 163 3.92 13.31 15.34
C GLN A 163 2.93 12.15 15.17
N CYS A 164 3.17 11.03 15.88
CA CYS A 164 2.22 9.93 15.94
C CYS A 164 1.69 9.80 17.37
N ARG A 165 0.37 9.92 17.52
CA ARG A 165 -0.31 9.67 18.79
C ARG A 165 -1.01 8.33 18.75
N ILE A 166 -0.64 7.46 19.68
CA ILE A 166 -1.26 6.15 19.86
C ILE A 166 -2.44 6.30 20.80
N LEU A 167 -3.62 5.93 20.32
CA LEU A 167 -4.86 6.00 21.05
C LEU A 167 -5.25 4.62 21.58
N PRO A 168 -5.58 4.50 22.90
CA PRO A 168 -5.96 3.23 23.47
C PRO A 168 -7.33 2.79 22.96
N VAL A 169 -7.46 1.50 22.66
CA VAL A 169 -8.73 0.87 22.37
C VAL A 169 -9.01 -0.25 23.36
N SER A 170 -10.28 -0.63 23.56
CA SER A 170 -10.66 -1.57 24.59
C SER A 170 -11.52 -2.70 24.08
N ARG A 171 -11.50 -3.83 24.80
CA ARG A 171 -12.36 -4.99 24.55
C ARG A 171 -13.85 -4.62 24.56
N GLN A 172 -14.25 -3.71 25.44
CA GLN A 172 -15.64 -3.23 25.53
C GLN A 172 -16.16 -2.68 24.19
N HIS A 173 -15.28 -2.12 23.37
CA HIS A 173 -15.59 -1.58 22.04
C HIS A 173 -15.06 -2.48 20.91
N MET A 174 -14.85 -3.77 21.19
CA MET A 174 -14.27 -4.73 20.22
C MET A 174 -12.98 -4.21 19.55
N TYR A 175 -12.16 -3.51 20.33
CA TYR A 175 -10.92 -2.86 19.88
C TYR A 175 -11.09 -1.86 18.72
N ALA A 176 -12.32 -1.36 18.49
CA ALA A 176 -12.57 -0.32 17.52
C ALA A 176 -12.16 1.06 18.06
N LEU A 177 -11.48 1.84 17.22
CA LEU A 177 -11.20 3.24 17.52
C LEU A 177 -12.49 4.05 17.39
N ARG A 178 -12.94 4.64 18.51
CA ARG A 178 -14.20 5.38 18.60
C ARG A 178 -13.94 6.88 18.59
N GLY A 179 -14.92 7.64 18.08
CA GLY A 179 -14.86 9.11 18.06
C GLY A 179 -14.65 9.74 19.44
N ASP A 180 -15.16 9.12 20.49
CA ASP A 180 -14.99 9.60 21.86
C ASP A 180 -13.55 9.46 22.38
N THR A 181 -12.84 8.44 21.91
CA THR A 181 -11.39 8.28 22.20
C THR A 181 -10.58 9.37 21.53
N LEU A 182 -10.99 9.78 20.33
CA LEU A 182 -10.30 10.83 19.57
C LEU A 182 -10.55 12.24 20.11
N ARG A 183 -11.69 12.48 20.76
CA ARG A 183 -12.08 13.79 21.35
C ARG A 183 -11.41 14.11 22.68
N LYS A 184 -10.92 13.10 23.39
CA LYS A 184 -10.17 13.23 24.65
C LYS A 184 -8.72 13.62 24.40
#